data_c7d519975ded8814bbd6b77039f5434b
#
_entry.id   c7d519975ded8814bbd6b77039f5434b
#
_cell.length_a   1.000
_cell.length_b   1.000
_cell.length_c   1.000
_cell.angle_alpha   90.00
_cell.angle_beta   90.00
_cell.angle_gamma   90.00
#
_symmetry.space_group_name_H-M   'P 1'
#
loop_
_entity.id
_entity.type
_entity.pdbx_description
1 polymer ?
#
loop_
_entity_poly.entity_id
_entity_poly.type
_entity_poly.pdbx_seq_one_letter_code
_entity_poly.pdbx_strand_id
1 'polypeptide(L)'
;MDLIVTSQKQQAFVRSVVALTDALDGTRPVIANDGWEQLETPIVTTHDYGVYGEQLRVNYADRESISELVNGVGPQGRKILLGQPWSDDRPVMVTEFGGISLPLDAEDAWGYAVVPTVEAYEERVSGLFDALESSPILAGFCYTQLTDTRQETNGLADENRNPKLPLEVIRGFVTSSARQSGHIRPRTIVEASAVLGTDERSAVSRAFEGDRDA
;
A
#
# COMPACT_ATOMS: atom_id res chain seq x y z
N MET A 1 20.46 9.93 -7.40
CA MET A 1 19.72 8.72 -7.80
C MET A 1 18.79 9.14 -8.92
N ASP A 2 18.94 8.56 -10.12
CA ASP A 2 18.07 8.92 -11.24
C ASP A 2 16.67 8.40 -10.95
N LEU A 3 15.65 9.24 -11.11
CA LEU A 3 14.28 8.87 -10.90
C LEU A 3 13.83 7.89 -12.00
N ILE A 4 13.07 6.87 -11.64
CA ILE A 4 12.49 5.91 -12.60
C ILE A 4 11.72 6.65 -13.70
N VAL A 5 11.05 7.74 -13.37
CA VAL A 5 10.26 8.57 -14.28
C VAL A 5 11.03 9.05 -15.51
N THR A 6 12.34 9.31 -15.40
CA THR A 6 13.16 9.86 -16.48
C THR A 6 14.12 8.86 -17.12
N SER A 7 14.35 7.70 -16.51
CA SER A 7 15.37 6.75 -16.94
C SER A 7 14.78 5.50 -17.59
N GLN A 8 14.90 5.40 -18.92
CA GLN A 8 14.49 4.21 -19.69
C GLN A 8 15.22 2.94 -19.22
N LYS A 9 16.49 3.06 -18.80
CA LYS A 9 17.27 1.92 -18.28
C LYS A 9 16.71 1.42 -16.96
N GLN A 10 16.32 2.32 -16.06
CA GLN A 10 15.69 1.95 -14.79
C GLN A 10 14.31 1.35 -15.00
N GLN A 11 13.52 1.88 -15.91
CA GLN A 11 12.24 1.30 -16.28
C GLN A 11 12.38 -0.12 -16.83
N ALA A 12 13.35 -0.34 -17.73
CA ALA A 12 13.64 -1.66 -18.25
C ALA A 12 14.11 -2.64 -17.16
N PHE A 13 14.93 -2.17 -16.22
CA PHE A 13 15.36 -2.96 -15.07
C PHE A 13 14.17 -3.37 -14.19
N VAL A 14 13.31 -2.42 -13.84
CA VAL A 14 12.09 -2.70 -13.04
C VAL A 14 11.22 -3.75 -13.72
N ARG A 15 10.94 -3.61 -15.03
CA ARG A 15 10.17 -4.62 -15.78
C ARG A 15 10.82 -6.01 -15.74
N SER A 16 12.15 -6.05 -15.86
CA SER A 16 12.90 -7.32 -15.83
C SER A 16 12.81 -8.00 -14.47
N VAL A 17 12.89 -7.23 -13.37
CA VAL A 17 12.77 -7.76 -12.00
C VAL A 17 11.34 -8.24 -11.75
N VAL A 18 10.33 -7.50 -12.18
CA VAL A 18 8.91 -7.92 -12.07
C VAL A 18 8.69 -9.23 -12.81
N ALA A 19 9.11 -9.31 -14.07
CA ALA A 19 8.96 -10.52 -14.89
C ALA A 19 9.70 -11.72 -14.29
N LEU A 20 10.89 -11.51 -13.74
CA LEU A 20 11.64 -12.56 -13.04
C LEU A 20 10.93 -13.02 -11.78
N THR A 21 10.42 -12.09 -10.97
CA THR A 21 9.68 -12.42 -9.74
C THR A 21 8.43 -13.22 -10.04
N ASP A 22 7.66 -12.79 -11.04
CA ASP A 22 6.43 -13.47 -11.47
C ASP A 22 6.72 -14.88 -12.03
N ALA A 23 7.81 -15.04 -12.78
CA ALA A 23 8.25 -16.33 -13.29
C ALA A 23 8.67 -17.31 -12.18
N LEU A 24 9.19 -16.79 -11.06
CA LEU A 24 9.60 -17.60 -9.90
C LEU A 24 8.43 -17.91 -8.97
N ASP A 25 7.48 -16.98 -8.82
CA ASP A 25 6.29 -17.13 -7.99
C ASP A 25 5.09 -16.37 -8.59
N GLY A 26 4.39 -17.01 -9.50
CA GLY A 26 3.14 -16.48 -10.09
C GLY A 26 1.91 -16.66 -9.19
N THR A 27 2.05 -16.98 -7.91
CA THR A 27 0.92 -17.19 -7.00
C THR A 27 0.48 -15.93 -6.26
N ARG A 28 1.30 -14.88 -6.28
CA ARG A 28 1.08 -13.62 -5.59
C ARG A 28 1.24 -12.43 -6.53
N PRO A 29 0.43 -11.37 -6.38
CA PRO A 29 0.63 -10.15 -7.16
C PRO A 29 1.97 -9.48 -6.81
N VAL A 30 2.65 -8.94 -7.82
CA VAL A 30 3.93 -8.23 -7.65
C VAL A 30 3.72 -6.73 -7.74
N ILE A 31 4.11 -6.02 -6.70
CA ILE A 31 4.19 -4.54 -6.68
C ILE A 31 5.64 -4.16 -6.86
N ALA A 32 5.96 -3.49 -7.97
CA ALA A 32 7.35 -3.27 -8.41
C ALA A 32 8.09 -2.21 -7.59
N ASN A 33 7.46 -1.08 -7.36
CA ASN A 33 8.03 0.08 -6.65
C ASN A 33 6.93 0.67 -5.78
N ASP A 34 6.80 0.08 -4.61
CA ASP A 34 5.70 0.37 -3.70
C ASP A 34 5.59 1.86 -3.37
N GLY A 35 4.37 2.39 -3.53
CA GLY A 35 4.00 3.75 -3.16
C GLY A 35 4.53 4.88 -4.05
N TRP A 36 5.45 4.59 -4.96
CA TRP A 36 6.11 5.58 -5.82
C TRP A 36 5.88 5.28 -7.31
N GLU A 37 6.81 5.71 -8.19
CA GLU A 37 6.67 5.55 -9.63
C GLU A 37 6.51 4.09 -10.05
N GLN A 38 5.31 3.71 -10.43
CA GLN A 38 4.95 2.34 -10.85
C GLN A 38 4.78 2.28 -12.37
N LEU A 39 5.22 1.18 -12.94
CA LEU A 39 5.02 0.86 -14.36
C LEU A 39 3.75 0.01 -14.50
N GLU A 40 3.90 -1.24 -14.90
CA GLU A 40 2.82 -2.22 -14.86
C GLU A 40 2.69 -2.76 -13.42
N THR A 41 1.49 -2.70 -12.85
CA THR A 41 1.22 -3.17 -11.49
C THR A 41 -0.23 -3.66 -11.38
N PRO A 42 -0.47 -4.83 -10.77
CA PRO A 42 -1.82 -5.33 -10.53
C PRO A 42 -2.54 -4.60 -9.40
N ILE A 43 -1.80 -3.94 -8.51
CA ILE A 43 -2.30 -3.15 -7.39
C ILE A 43 -1.63 -1.78 -7.47
N VAL A 44 -2.39 -0.71 -7.51
CA VAL A 44 -1.85 0.65 -7.45
C VAL A 44 -1.62 1.01 -5.98
N THR A 45 -0.41 1.43 -5.65
CA THR A 45 -0.05 1.79 -4.27
C THR A 45 0.42 3.23 -4.18
N THR A 46 0.17 3.84 -3.03
CA THR A 46 0.65 5.19 -2.69
C THR A 46 1.24 5.19 -1.30
N HIS A 47 2.31 6.00 -1.10
CA HIS A 47 2.75 6.42 0.22
C HIS A 47 2.24 7.83 0.46
N ASP A 48 1.40 8.03 1.48
CA ASP A 48 0.83 9.33 1.80
C ASP A 48 1.05 9.69 3.26
N TYR A 49 2.02 10.54 3.47
CA TYR A 49 2.39 11.05 4.79
C TYR A 49 1.72 12.40 5.10
N GLY A 50 0.53 12.62 4.59
CA GLY A 50 -0.33 13.71 5.05
C GLY A 50 -0.55 13.62 6.54
N VAL A 51 -0.18 14.67 7.27
CA VAL A 51 -0.12 14.65 8.74
C VAL A 51 -1.47 14.95 9.41
N TYR A 52 -2.50 15.25 8.64
CA TYR A 52 -3.87 15.49 9.10
C TYR A 52 -4.85 14.59 8.35
N GLY A 53 -5.78 13.97 9.07
CA GLY A 53 -6.81 13.11 8.47
C GLY A 53 -7.63 13.81 7.37
N GLU A 54 -7.83 15.13 7.47
CA GLU A 54 -8.54 15.88 6.42
C GLU A 54 -7.83 15.84 5.06
N GLN A 55 -6.50 15.87 5.03
CA GLN A 55 -5.73 15.73 3.79
C GLN A 55 -5.97 14.37 3.13
N LEU A 56 -5.89 13.30 3.94
CA LEU A 56 -6.14 11.94 3.46
C LEU A 56 -7.60 11.78 3.01
N ARG A 57 -8.54 12.37 3.75
CA ARG A 57 -9.97 12.31 3.41
C ARG A 57 -10.27 12.96 2.06
N VAL A 58 -9.62 14.08 1.73
CA VAL A 58 -9.72 14.73 0.42
C VAL A 58 -9.09 13.87 -0.69
N ASN A 59 -7.88 13.35 -0.46
CA ASN A 59 -7.15 12.57 -1.45
C ASN A 59 -7.86 11.26 -1.83
N TYR A 60 -8.58 10.64 -0.88
CA TYR A 60 -9.18 9.32 -1.04
C TYR A 60 -10.71 9.33 -0.87
N ALA A 61 -11.36 10.49 -1.06
CA ALA A 61 -12.80 10.67 -0.87
C ALA A 61 -13.64 9.78 -1.78
N ASP A 62 -13.27 9.71 -3.04
CA ASP A 62 -14.01 9.04 -4.09
C ASP A 62 -13.11 8.64 -5.26
N ARG A 63 -13.73 8.08 -6.29
CA ARG A 63 -13.06 7.61 -7.50
C ARG A 63 -12.37 8.73 -8.28
N GLU A 64 -12.98 9.91 -8.36
CA GLU A 64 -12.45 11.05 -9.11
C GLU A 64 -11.17 11.56 -8.44
N SER A 65 -11.21 11.78 -7.13
CA SER A 65 -10.06 12.21 -6.31
C SER A 65 -8.88 11.24 -6.43
N ILE A 66 -9.15 9.94 -6.32
CA ILE A 66 -8.11 8.89 -6.48
C ILE A 66 -7.57 8.88 -7.91
N SER A 67 -8.44 9.00 -8.93
CA SER A 67 -8.01 9.03 -10.32
C SER A 67 -7.09 10.22 -10.62
N GLU A 68 -7.43 11.41 -10.12
CA GLU A 68 -6.60 12.60 -10.24
C GLU A 68 -5.25 12.41 -9.55
N LEU A 69 -5.25 11.85 -8.36
CA LEU A 69 -4.05 11.61 -7.56
C LEU A 69 -3.10 10.61 -8.22
N VAL A 70 -3.58 9.43 -8.63
CA VAL A 70 -2.69 8.37 -9.14
C VAL A 70 -2.28 8.55 -10.60
N ASN A 71 -3.12 9.20 -11.42
CA ASN A 71 -2.80 9.51 -12.81
C ASN A 71 -2.05 10.85 -12.96
N GLY A 72 -2.25 11.76 -12.01
CA GLY A 72 -1.64 13.09 -11.97
C GLY A 72 -0.31 13.13 -11.23
N VAL A 73 -0.25 14.04 -10.27
CA VAL A 73 0.85 14.17 -9.30
C VAL A 73 0.31 13.73 -7.94
N GLY A 74 0.86 12.64 -7.45
CA GLY A 74 0.47 12.04 -6.18
C GLY A 74 1.06 12.74 -4.95
N PRO A 75 0.96 12.10 -3.78
CA PRO A 75 1.50 12.61 -2.55
C PRO A 75 3.00 12.95 -2.67
N GLN A 76 3.47 13.90 -1.90
CA GLN A 76 4.86 14.43 -1.91
C GLN A 76 5.34 14.91 -3.30
N GLY A 77 4.42 15.28 -4.20
CA GLY A 77 4.76 15.77 -5.54
C GLY A 77 5.33 14.69 -6.48
N ARG A 78 5.09 13.40 -6.21
CA ARG A 78 5.60 12.28 -6.99
C ARG A 78 4.59 11.79 -8.03
N LYS A 79 5.09 11.40 -9.21
CA LYS A 79 4.30 10.68 -10.20
C LYS A 79 4.10 9.24 -9.73
N ILE A 80 2.87 8.75 -9.70
CA ILE A 80 2.58 7.37 -9.25
C ILE A 80 2.61 6.41 -10.44
N LEU A 81 1.79 6.63 -11.45
CA LEU A 81 1.71 5.74 -12.61
C LEU A 81 2.52 6.28 -13.79
N LEU A 82 3.47 5.51 -14.29
CA LEU A 82 4.28 5.81 -15.47
C LEU A 82 3.79 5.05 -16.72
N GLY A 83 2.99 4.01 -16.54
CA GLY A 83 2.47 3.16 -17.60
C GLY A 83 1.00 3.45 -17.90
N GLN A 84 0.18 2.39 -17.89
CA GLN A 84 -1.25 2.48 -18.12
C GLN A 84 -1.93 3.32 -17.02
N PRO A 85 -2.84 4.22 -17.40
CA PRO A 85 -3.66 4.94 -16.43
C PRO A 85 -4.43 3.99 -15.51
N TRP A 86 -4.77 4.47 -14.34
CA TRP A 86 -5.64 3.71 -13.45
C TRP A 86 -7.00 3.47 -14.10
N SER A 87 -7.45 2.22 -14.02
CA SER A 87 -8.76 1.76 -14.43
C SER A 87 -9.45 1.09 -13.24
N ASP A 88 -10.77 0.91 -13.36
CA ASP A 88 -11.65 0.49 -12.27
C ASP A 88 -11.42 -0.94 -11.77
N ASP A 89 -10.67 -1.74 -12.48
CA ASP A 89 -10.37 -3.14 -12.19
C ASP A 89 -9.13 -3.32 -11.30
N ARG A 90 -8.28 -2.31 -11.17
CA ARG A 90 -7.09 -2.36 -10.31
C ARG A 90 -7.39 -1.76 -8.94
N PRO A 91 -7.21 -2.53 -7.83
CA PRO A 91 -7.35 -2.01 -6.48
C PRO A 91 -6.30 -0.93 -6.20
N VAL A 92 -6.66 0.04 -5.35
CA VAL A 92 -5.77 1.08 -4.85
C VAL A 92 -5.55 0.88 -3.36
N MET A 93 -4.31 0.96 -2.91
CA MET A 93 -3.93 0.83 -1.50
C MET A 93 -2.99 1.96 -1.08
N VAL A 94 -3.15 2.44 0.14
CA VAL A 94 -2.19 3.33 0.81
C VAL A 94 -1.26 2.45 1.63
N THR A 95 -0.14 2.05 1.05
CA THR A 95 0.76 1.06 1.65
C THR A 95 1.69 1.64 2.71
N GLU A 96 1.82 2.96 2.75
CA GLU A 96 2.42 3.66 3.89
C GLU A 96 1.67 4.95 4.18
N PHE A 97 1.32 5.15 5.44
CA PHE A 97 0.80 6.42 5.97
C PHE A 97 1.16 6.53 7.45
N GLY A 98 0.98 7.70 8.02
CA GLY A 98 1.28 7.94 9.44
C GLY A 98 2.54 8.76 9.63
N GLY A 99 3.62 8.14 10.09
CA GLY A 99 4.87 8.84 10.32
C GLY A 99 4.77 9.92 11.43
N ILE A 100 3.82 9.79 12.35
CA ILE A 100 3.64 10.70 13.48
C ILE A 100 4.58 10.28 14.60
N SER A 101 5.51 11.16 14.94
CA SER A 101 6.50 10.93 15.98
C SER A 101 5.97 11.38 17.34
N LEU A 102 6.07 10.48 18.33
CA LEU A 102 5.94 10.78 19.76
C LEU A 102 7.26 10.40 20.43
N PRO A 103 8.19 11.35 20.58
CA PRO A 103 9.46 11.08 21.24
C PRO A 103 9.25 10.98 22.75
N LEU A 104 9.33 9.77 23.30
CA LEU A 104 9.22 9.58 24.74
C LEU A 104 10.52 9.95 25.46
N ASP A 105 11.68 9.64 24.86
CA ASP A 105 13.00 9.85 25.46
C ASP A 105 14.11 10.20 24.42
N ALA A 106 13.78 10.49 23.16
CA ALA A 106 14.78 10.69 22.10
C ALA A 106 15.06 12.18 21.85
N GLU A 107 16.30 12.61 21.98
CA GLU A 107 16.74 13.99 21.68
C GLU A 107 16.70 14.30 20.16
N ASP A 108 16.94 13.31 19.29
CA ASP A 108 16.99 13.43 17.84
C ASP A 108 15.81 12.70 17.16
N ALA A 109 14.61 12.86 17.71
CA ALA A 109 13.40 12.21 17.19
C ALA A 109 13.02 12.71 15.79
N TRP A 110 12.71 11.79 14.89
CA TRP A 110 12.28 12.10 13.53
C TRP A 110 10.92 11.47 13.19
N GLY A 111 10.14 12.22 12.43
CA GLY A 111 8.88 11.81 11.83
C GLY A 111 8.38 12.91 10.90
N TYR A 112 7.35 12.64 10.09
CA TYR A 112 6.73 13.64 9.22
C TYR A 112 6.00 14.73 10.03
N ALA A 113 5.54 14.41 11.22
CA ALA A 113 5.12 15.35 12.26
C ALA A 113 5.53 14.86 13.62
N VAL A 114 5.89 15.77 14.50
CA VAL A 114 6.24 15.49 15.91
C VAL A 114 5.13 16.05 16.79
N VAL A 115 4.61 15.25 17.69
CA VAL A 115 3.59 15.67 18.66
C VAL A 115 4.15 15.56 20.09
N PRO A 116 3.78 16.51 20.98
CA PRO A 116 4.44 16.61 22.27
C PRO A 116 3.84 15.71 23.35
N THR A 117 2.65 15.16 23.18
CA THR A 117 1.94 14.38 24.20
C THR A 117 1.28 13.14 23.62
N VAL A 118 1.00 12.18 24.50
CA VAL A 118 0.31 10.93 24.17
C VAL A 118 -1.10 11.21 23.64
N GLU A 119 -1.80 12.17 24.21
CA GLU A 119 -3.17 12.55 23.78
C GLU A 119 -3.16 13.15 22.38
N ALA A 120 -2.19 14.03 22.09
CA ALA A 120 -2.03 14.59 20.75
C ALA A 120 -1.64 13.52 19.71
N TYR A 121 -0.88 12.52 20.14
CA TYR A 121 -0.53 11.36 19.31
C TYR A 121 -1.75 10.52 19.01
N GLU A 122 -2.54 10.16 20.02
CA GLU A 122 -3.78 9.39 19.88
C GLU A 122 -4.76 10.10 18.93
N GLU A 123 -5.03 11.37 19.17
CA GLU A 123 -5.93 12.18 18.33
C GLU A 123 -5.46 12.21 16.86
N ARG A 124 -4.16 12.43 16.65
CA ARG A 124 -3.59 12.52 15.31
C ARG A 124 -3.67 11.18 14.59
N VAL A 125 -3.22 10.09 15.22
CA VAL A 125 -3.22 8.75 14.63
C VAL A 125 -4.65 8.27 14.37
N SER A 126 -5.56 8.44 15.34
CA SER A 126 -6.99 8.13 15.16
C SER A 126 -7.57 8.84 13.93
N GLY A 127 -7.33 10.14 13.80
CA GLY A 127 -7.83 10.92 12.67
C GLY A 127 -7.32 10.46 11.31
N LEU A 128 -6.08 9.93 11.23
CA LEU A 128 -5.53 9.35 10.00
C LEU A 128 -6.21 8.03 9.65
N PHE A 129 -6.38 7.12 10.62
CA PHE A 129 -7.10 5.87 10.41
C PHE A 129 -8.55 6.11 9.99
N ASP A 130 -9.28 6.97 10.71
CA ASP A 130 -10.67 7.31 10.40
C ASP A 130 -10.83 7.89 8.96
N ALA A 131 -9.84 8.65 8.52
CA ALA A 131 -9.85 9.22 7.17
C ALA A 131 -9.77 8.14 6.09
N LEU A 132 -8.82 7.21 6.21
CA LEU A 132 -8.64 6.15 5.23
C LEU A 132 -9.77 5.11 5.29
N GLU A 133 -10.24 4.78 6.49
CA GLU A 133 -11.39 3.88 6.67
C GLU A 133 -12.69 4.43 6.04
N SER A 134 -12.85 5.75 6.01
CA SER A 134 -14.02 6.38 5.41
C SER A 134 -14.05 6.31 3.88
N SER A 135 -12.93 5.96 3.23
CA SER A 135 -12.85 5.84 1.78
C SER A 135 -13.60 4.62 1.27
N PRO A 136 -14.58 4.77 0.36
CA PRO A 136 -15.31 3.66 -0.22
C PRO A 136 -14.54 2.95 -1.34
N ILE A 137 -13.35 3.44 -1.72
CA ILE A 137 -12.60 3.00 -2.90
C ILE A 137 -11.33 2.26 -2.54
N LEU A 138 -10.71 2.59 -1.40
CA LEU A 138 -9.46 1.95 -1.00
C LEU A 138 -9.67 0.46 -0.72
N ALA A 139 -8.79 -0.35 -1.28
CA ALA A 139 -8.76 -1.79 -1.01
C ALA A 139 -8.03 -2.13 0.31
N GLY A 140 -7.23 -1.21 0.83
CA GLY A 140 -6.53 -1.37 2.10
C GLY A 140 -5.49 -0.29 2.33
N PHE A 141 -4.91 -0.33 3.52
CA PHE A 141 -3.85 0.58 3.93
C PHE A 141 -2.93 -0.06 4.98
N CYS A 142 -1.72 0.48 5.15
CA CYS A 142 -0.74 0.01 6.11
C CYS A 142 -0.09 1.19 6.84
N TYR A 143 -0.17 1.19 8.17
CA TYR A 143 0.42 2.24 8.99
C TYR A 143 1.94 2.10 9.11
N THR A 144 2.66 3.19 8.98
CA THR A 144 4.09 3.29 9.17
C THR A 144 4.38 4.08 10.44
N GLN A 145 4.85 3.36 11.50
CA GLN A 145 5.25 1.95 11.49
C GLN A 145 4.80 1.22 12.76
N LEU A 146 5.11 -0.07 12.86
CA LEU A 146 4.71 -0.85 14.04
C LEU A 146 5.54 -0.49 15.27
N THR A 147 6.86 -0.40 15.13
CA THR A 147 7.79 -0.09 16.23
C THR A 147 8.74 1.03 15.83
N ASP A 148 9.17 1.80 16.78
CA ASP A 148 10.24 2.78 16.57
C ASP A 148 11.52 2.10 16.08
N THR A 149 12.27 2.82 15.25
CA THR A 149 13.55 2.35 14.70
C THR A 149 14.58 3.47 14.84
N ARG A 150 15.39 3.42 15.87
CA ARG A 150 16.41 4.44 16.21
C ARG A 150 15.76 5.84 16.32
N GLN A 151 16.18 6.79 15.44
CA GLN A 151 15.64 8.15 15.43
C GLN A 151 14.20 8.25 14.88
N GLU A 152 13.71 7.26 14.17
CA GLU A 152 12.32 7.22 13.69
C GLU A 152 11.39 6.79 14.81
N THR A 153 10.84 7.76 15.54
CA THR A 153 9.99 7.54 16.70
C THR A 153 8.49 7.61 16.36
N ASN A 154 8.13 7.11 15.18
CA ASN A 154 6.78 7.13 14.61
C ASN A 154 6.03 5.79 14.72
N GLY A 155 6.57 4.84 15.50
CA GLY A 155 5.92 3.55 15.75
C GLY A 155 4.68 3.65 16.65
N LEU A 156 3.77 2.67 16.54
CA LEU A 156 2.70 2.44 17.51
C LEU A 156 3.23 1.89 18.84
N ALA A 157 4.43 1.34 18.81
CA ALA A 157 5.20 0.90 19.97
C ALA A 157 6.62 1.49 19.93
N ASP A 158 7.28 1.57 21.08
CA ASP A 158 8.68 1.96 21.18
C ASP A 158 9.63 0.89 20.58
N GLU A 159 10.93 1.15 20.59
CA GLU A 159 11.94 0.21 20.08
C GLU A 159 12.01 -1.11 20.89
N ASN A 160 11.55 -1.09 22.14
CA ASN A 160 11.45 -2.25 23.01
C ASN A 160 10.11 -2.98 22.87
N ARG A 161 9.25 -2.55 21.94
CA ARG A 161 7.91 -3.06 21.66
C ARG A 161 6.89 -2.77 22.76
N ASN A 162 7.12 -1.77 23.61
CA ASN A 162 6.10 -1.30 24.54
C ASN A 162 5.11 -0.42 23.76
N PRO A 163 3.80 -0.70 23.81
CA PRO A 163 2.81 0.12 23.14
C PRO A 163 2.84 1.57 23.64
N LYS A 164 2.77 2.55 22.74
CA LYS A 164 2.69 3.98 23.10
C LYS A 164 1.29 4.40 23.53
N LEU A 165 0.28 3.60 23.19
CA LEU A 165 -1.11 3.76 23.58
C LEU A 165 -1.62 2.47 24.22
N PRO A 166 -2.72 2.49 25.01
CA PRO A 166 -3.38 1.28 25.46
C PRO A 166 -3.69 0.34 24.28
N LEU A 167 -3.46 -0.97 24.44
CA LEU A 167 -3.65 -1.94 23.36
C LEU A 167 -5.08 -1.97 22.81
N GLU A 168 -6.08 -1.69 23.65
CA GLU A 168 -7.48 -1.57 23.23
C GLU A 168 -7.72 -0.39 22.28
N VAL A 169 -6.98 0.72 22.46
CA VAL A 169 -7.02 1.89 21.57
C VAL A 169 -6.40 1.54 20.22
N ILE A 170 -5.18 0.97 20.24
CA ILE A 170 -4.50 0.51 19.01
C ILE A 170 -5.37 -0.53 18.27
N ARG A 171 -5.95 -1.47 19.03
CA ARG A 171 -6.88 -2.46 18.46
C ARG A 171 -8.11 -1.80 17.82
N GLY A 172 -8.63 -0.73 18.44
CA GLY A 172 -9.70 0.07 17.88
C GLY A 172 -9.38 0.57 16.49
N PHE A 173 -8.20 1.14 16.26
CA PHE A 173 -7.77 1.65 14.97
C PHE A 173 -7.78 0.59 13.86
N VAL A 174 -7.28 -0.62 14.14
CA VAL A 174 -7.13 -1.67 13.12
C VAL A 174 -8.34 -2.59 12.97
N THR A 175 -9.33 -2.54 13.89
CA THR A 175 -10.50 -3.41 13.84
C THR A 175 -11.79 -2.70 13.44
N SER A 176 -11.84 -1.38 13.47
CA SER A 176 -12.97 -0.61 12.95
C SER A 176 -13.11 -0.81 11.44
N SER A 177 -12.01 -0.79 10.70
CA SER A 177 -11.97 -1.12 9.27
C SER A 177 -12.50 -2.51 8.95
N ALA A 178 -12.18 -3.51 9.76
CA ALA A 178 -12.67 -4.87 9.56
C ALA A 178 -14.20 -5.00 9.73
N ARG A 179 -14.83 -4.11 10.49
CA ARG A 179 -16.30 -4.11 10.71
C ARG A 179 -17.08 -3.41 9.60
N GLN A 180 -16.51 -2.37 8.99
CA GLN A 180 -17.13 -1.67 7.87
C GLN A 180 -16.99 -2.44 6.55
N SER A 181 -15.94 -3.24 6.41
CA SER A 181 -15.67 -4.13 5.27
C SER A 181 -16.64 -5.32 5.17
N GLY A 182 -17.69 -5.40 6.00
CA GLY A 182 -18.70 -6.47 5.97
C GLY A 182 -19.43 -6.67 4.62
N HIS A 183 -19.08 -5.88 3.60
CA HIS A 183 -19.56 -6.02 2.23
C HIS A 183 -18.51 -6.55 1.24
N ILE A 184 -17.25 -6.64 1.63
CA ILE A 184 -16.24 -7.33 0.84
C ILE A 184 -15.96 -8.66 1.54
N ARG A 185 -16.70 -9.71 1.17
CA ARG A 185 -16.22 -11.06 1.45
C ARG A 185 -14.85 -11.15 0.81
N PRO A 186 -13.77 -11.55 1.53
CA PRO A 186 -12.53 -11.87 0.87
C PRO A 186 -12.88 -12.94 -0.18
N ARG A 187 -12.81 -12.58 -1.45
CA ARG A 187 -12.80 -13.58 -2.52
C ARG A 187 -11.58 -14.42 -2.20
N THR A 188 -11.80 -15.63 -1.77
CA THR A 188 -10.74 -16.61 -1.61
C THR A 188 -9.99 -16.66 -2.93
N ILE A 189 -8.66 -16.75 -2.89
CA ILE A 189 -7.76 -16.87 -4.07
C ILE A 189 -8.25 -17.93 -5.07
N VAL A 190 -9.03 -18.91 -4.59
CA VAL A 190 -9.71 -19.94 -5.39
C VAL A 190 -10.78 -19.36 -6.34
N GLU A 191 -11.46 -18.25 -5.99
CA GLU A 191 -12.48 -17.64 -6.86
C GLU A 191 -11.88 -16.73 -7.93
N ALA A 192 -10.70 -16.15 -7.67
CA ALA A 192 -9.96 -15.38 -8.67
C ALA A 192 -9.37 -16.29 -9.78
N SER A 193 -9.00 -17.52 -9.46
CA SER A 193 -8.54 -18.52 -10.45
C SER A 193 -9.67 -19.05 -11.35
N ALA A 194 -10.93 -18.91 -10.97
CA ALA A 194 -12.08 -19.37 -11.78
C ALA A 194 -12.50 -18.33 -12.83
N VAL A 195 -12.04 -17.09 -12.74
CA VAL A 195 -12.33 -16.02 -13.72
C VAL A 195 -11.28 -15.96 -14.83
N LEU A 196 -10.07 -16.45 -14.58
CA LEU A 196 -9.05 -16.67 -15.63
C LEU A 196 -9.37 -18.00 -16.32
N GLY A 197 -9.97 -17.89 -17.49
CA GLY A 197 -10.61 -18.96 -18.24
C GLY A 197 -9.81 -20.26 -18.36
N THR A 198 -10.56 -21.33 -18.32
CA THR A 198 -10.17 -22.74 -18.47
C THR A 198 -9.49 -23.09 -19.82
N ASP A 199 -9.14 -22.12 -20.67
CA ASP A 199 -8.64 -22.40 -22.03
C ASP A 199 -7.11 -22.53 -22.16
N GLU A 200 -6.32 -22.00 -21.22
CA GLU A 200 -4.86 -22.08 -21.34
C GLU A 200 -4.24 -23.33 -20.73
N ARG A 201 -4.91 -24.01 -19.80
CA ARG A 201 -4.40 -25.27 -19.22
C ARG A 201 -4.42 -26.44 -20.21
N SER A 202 -5.28 -26.40 -21.24
CA SER A 202 -5.32 -27.45 -22.26
C SER A 202 -4.23 -27.33 -23.32
N ALA A 203 -3.62 -26.16 -23.46
CA ALA A 203 -2.53 -25.92 -24.42
C ALA A 203 -1.17 -26.41 -23.89
N VAL A 204 -0.91 -26.23 -22.60
CA VAL A 204 0.37 -26.64 -21.97
C VAL A 204 0.43 -28.14 -21.77
N SER A 205 -0.69 -28.82 -21.45
CA SER A 205 -0.71 -30.29 -21.28
C SER A 205 -0.47 -31.04 -22.59
N ARG A 206 -0.91 -30.48 -23.74
CA ARG A 206 -0.67 -31.10 -25.06
C ARG A 206 0.75 -30.94 -25.59
N ALA A 207 1.49 -29.95 -25.11
CA ALA A 207 2.89 -29.75 -25.50
C ALA A 207 3.86 -30.73 -24.80
N PHE A 208 3.46 -31.29 -23.65
CA PHE A 208 4.28 -32.25 -22.89
C PHE A 208 3.97 -33.73 -23.18
N GLU A 209 2.88 -34.05 -23.85
CA GLU A 209 2.53 -35.44 -24.20
C GLU A 209 3.00 -35.86 -25.60
N GLY A 210 3.54 -34.93 -26.41
CA GLY A 210 3.94 -35.15 -27.81
C GLY A 210 5.36 -35.70 -28.02
N ASP A 211 6.17 -35.89 -27.00
CA ASP A 211 7.60 -36.24 -27.18
C ASP A 211 8.03 -37.53 -26.44
N ARG A 212 7.20 -38.55 -26.41
CA ARG A 212 7.56 -39.84 -25.84
C ARG A 212 7.50 -41.01 -26.80
N ASP A 213 7.30 -40.79 -28.09
CA ASP A 213 7.36 -41.83 -29.12
C ASP A 213 8.12 -41.31 -30.34
N ALA A 214 9.45 -41.13 -30.22
CA ALA A 214 10.38 -41.05 -31.32
C ALA A 214 11.78 -41.52 -30.88
#